data_b374ae1c0ec68574c6c05dfa5d22c594
#
_entry.id   b374ae1c0ec68574c6c05dfa5d22c594
#
_cell.length_a   1.000
_cell.length_b   1.000
_cell.length_c   1.000
_cell.angle_alpha   90.00
_cell.angle_beta   90.00
_cell.angle_gamma   90.00
#
_symmetry.space_group_name_H-M   'P 1'
#
loop_
_entity.id
_entity.type
_entity.pdbx_description
1 polymer ?
#
loop_
_entity_poly.entity_id
_entity_poly.type
_entity_poly.pdbx_seq_one_letter_code
_entity_poly.pdbx_strand_id
1 'polypeptide(L)'
;MTQGAERTRWKIRSDRLVDETPRVRLSIASLELASGLTFEQYVMRLPPCAMTVVLDEPAERILLIWRHRFILDRWMWELPGGYIDPGEDGIAAAAREVEEETGYRPRSIEPIMTFQPMAGSADSAHELYLARGAERVGAPLADEAEEVPWIPLADLPSLIATGQILGAATIIGAQHALLAAGTSLR
;
A
#
# COMPACT_ATOMS: atom_id res chain seq x y z
N MET A 1 -10.92 -35.68 15.65
CA MET A 1 -10.84 -35.31 14.23
C MET A 1 -12.17 -34.72 13.84
N THR A 2 -12.33 -33.41 13.89
CA THR A 2 -13.54 -32.71 13.45
C THR A 2 -13.56 -32.73 11.93
N GLN A 3 -14.56 -33.38 11.35
CA GLN A 3 -14.87 -33.30 9.91
C GLN A 3 -14.93 -31.81 9.53
N GLY A 4 -14.10 -31.38 8.57
CA GLY A 4 -14.08 -30.02 8.13
C GLY A 4 -15.44 -29.63 7.56
N ALA A 5 -16.12 -28.71 8.25
CA ALA A 5 -17.31 -28.09 7.71
C ALA A 5 -16.98 -27.53 6.32
N GLU A 6 -17.76 -27.92 5.32
CA GLU A 6 -17.62 -27.43 3.95
C GLU A 6 -17.70 -25.90 4.00
N ARG A 7 -16.60 -25.21 3.61
CA ARG A 7 -16.53 -23.76 3.69
C ARG A 7 -17.52 -23.16 2.72
N THR A 8 -18.45 -22.37 3.23
CA THR A 8 -19.44 -21.67 2.42
C THR A 8 -18.76 -20.67 1.48
N ARG A 9 -18.97 -20.83 0.18
CA ARG A 9 -18.53 -19.88 -0.85
C ARG A 9 -19.74 -19.20 -1.47
N TRP A 10 -19.63 -17.89 -1.68
CA TRP A 10 -20.61 -17.18 -2.49
C TRP A 10 -20.42 -17.56 -3.96
N LYS A 11 -21.52 -17.68 -4.69
CA LYS A 11 -21.48 -17.99 -6.12
C LYS A 11 -21.55 -16.70 -6.92
N ILE A 12 -20.62 -16.51 -7.84
CA ILE A 12 -20.69 -15.44 -8.82
C ILE A 12 -21.59 -15.92 -9.95
N ARG A 13 -22.75 -15.29 -10.11
CA ARG A 13 -23.73 -15.59 -11.16
C ARG A 13 -23.39 -14.90 -12.47
N SER A 14 -22.92 -13.67 -12.39
CA SER A 14 -22.43 -12.89 -13.52
C SER A 14 -21.43 -11.84 -13.06
N ASP A 15 -20.56 -11.42 -13.97
CA ASP A 15 -19.62 -10.30 -13.79
C ASP A 15 -19.71 -9.42 -15.04
N ARG A 16 -20.40 -8.30 -14.93
CA ARG A 16 -20.69 -7.38 -16.05
C ARG A 16 -19.73 -6.20 -16.00
N LEU A 17 -18.90 -6.07 -17.03
CA LEU A 17 -18.01 -4.94 -17.19
C LEU A 17 -18.81 -3.62 -17.25
N VAL A 18 -18.38 -2.62 -16.48
CA VAL A 18 -18.91 -1.25 -16.48
C VAL A 18 -17.95 -0.33 -17.23
N ASP A 19 -16.66 -0.37 -16.88
CA ASP A 19 -15.62 0.44 -17.48
C ASP A 19 -14.25 -0.23 -17.34
N GLU A 20 -13.34 0.07 -18.27
CA GLU A 20 -11.99 -0.47 -18.26
C GLU A 20 -10.98 0.55 -18.81
N THR A 21 -9.92 0.76 -18.05
CA THR A 21 -8.75 1.55 -18.41
C THR A 21 -7.49 0.70 -18.18
N PRO A 22 -6.28 1.11 -18.62
CA PRO A 22 -5.06 0.38 -18.30
C PRO A 22 -4.81 0.20 -16.79
N ARG A 23 -5.42 1.04 -15.94
CA ARG A 23 -5.19 1.04 -14.48
C ARG A 23 -6.39 0.62 -13.64
N VAL A 24 -7.58 0.51 -14.21
CA VAL A 24 -8.80 0.16 -13.46
C VAL A 24 -9.72 -0.68 -14.33
N ARG A 25 -10.16 -1.82 -13.81
CA ARG A 25 -11.30 -2.56 -14.34
C ARG A 25 -12.43 -2.50 -13.34
N LEU A 26 -13.54 -1.85 -13.71
CA LEU A 26 -14.74 -1.73 -12.90
C LEU A 26 -15.82 -2.67 -13.44
N SER A 27 -16.36 -3.53 -12.60
CA SER A 27 -17.46 -4.44 -12.95
C SER A 27 -18.54 -4.46 -11.88
N ILE A 28 -19.71 -5.00 -12.24
CA ILE A 28 -20.78 -5.35 -11.30
C ILE A 28 -20.90 -6.86 -11.28
N ALA A 29 -20.61 -7.46 -10.13
CA ALA A 29 -20.80 -8.88 -9.89
C ALA A 29 -22.17 -9.15 -9.27
N SER A 30 -22.95 -10.07 -9.86
CA SER A 30 -24.15 -10.62 -9.23
C SER A 30 -23.76 -11.84 -8.42
N LEU A 31 -24.07 -11.82 -7.14
CA LEU A 31 -23.64 -12.80 -6.15
C LEU A 31 -24.84 -13.54 -5.56
N GLU A 32 -24.66 -14.81 -5.24
CA GLU A 32 -25.62 -15.64 -4.49
C GLU A 32 -24.98 -16.24 -3.26
N LEU A 33 -25.59 -16.00 -2.11
CA LEU A 33 -25.20 -16.58 -0.83
C LEU A 33 -25.74 -18.03 -0.71
N ALA A 34 -25.21 -18.77 0.27
CA ALA A 34 -25.70 -20.12 0.58
C ALA A 34 -27.18 -20.15 0.99
N SER A 35 -27.72 -19.04 1.51
CA SER A 35 -29.14 -18.89 1.83
C SER A 35 -30.03 -18.70 0.61
N GLY A 36 -29.50 -18.57 -0.61
CA GLY A 36 -30.22 -18.23 -1.83
C GLY A 36 -30.44 -16.72 -2.02
N LEU A 37 -30.05 -15.88 -1.07
CA LEU A 37 -30.11 -14.42 -1.24
C LEU A 37 -29.15 -14.00 -2.34
N THR A 38 -29.63 -13.11 -3.22
CA THR A 38 -28.84 -12.53 -4.30
C THR A 38 -28.71 -11.02 -4.13
N PHE A 39 -27.55 -10.47 -4.53
CA PHE A 39 -27.31 -9.02 -4.58
C PHE A 39 -26.23 -8.70 -5.60
N GLU A 40 -26.14 -7.43 -5.97
CA GLU A 40 -25.10 -6.92 -6.84
C GLU A 40 -24.08 -6.09 -6.05
N GLN A 41 -22.81 -6.19 -6.46
CA GLN A 41 -21.71 -5.43 -5.86
C GLN A 41 -20.77 -4.91 -6.94
N TYR A 42 -20.36 -3.66 -6.80
CA TYR A 42 -19.25 -3.12 -7.61
C TYR A 42 -17.95 -3.77 -7.16
N VAL A 43 -17.16 -4.17 -8.14
CA VAL A 43 -15.84 -4.78 -7.96
C VAL A 43 -14.83 -3.99 -8.76
N MET A 44 -13.80 -3.50 -8.10
CA MET A 44 -12.65 -2.86 -8.74
C MET A 44 -11.48 -3.84 -8.80
N ARG A 45 -10.80 -3.90 -9.95
CA ARG A 45 -9.53 -4.60 -10.09
C ARG A 45 -8.48 -3.60 -10.55
N LEU A 46 -7.40 -3.50 -9.78
CA LEU A 46 -6.30 -2.57 -10.01
C LEU A 46 -4.99 -3.35 -10.16
N PRO A 47 -4.00 -2.80 -10.89
CA PRO A 47 -2.67 -3.36 -10.88
C PRO A 47 -2.11 -3.44 -9.45
N PRO A 48 -1.20 -4.38 -9.18
CA PRO A 48 -0.51 -4.43 -7.90
C PRO A 48 0.35 -3.17 -7.68
N CYS A 49 0.59 -2.84 -6.41
CA CYS A 49 1.42 -1.70 -6.00
C CYS A 49 2.60 -2.19 -5.17
N ALA A 50 3.77 -1.57 -5.37
CA ALA A 50 4.93 -1.71 -4.50
C ALA A 50 5.00 -0.52 -3.56
N MET A 51 5.02 -0.77 -2.24
CA MET A 51 5.12 0.25 -1.19
C MET A 51 6.36 -0.02 -0.36
N THR A 52 7.17 1.00 -0.04
CA THR A 52 8.46 0.78 0.58
C THR A 52 8.61 1.51 1.91
N VAL A 53 8.89 0.76 2.97
CA VAL A 53 9.39 1.26 4.25
C VAL A 53 10.88 1.52 4.08
N VAL A 54 11.30 2.78 4.00
CA VAL A 54 12.71 3.15 3.89
C VAL A 54 13.20 3.65 5.24
N LEU A 55 14.11 2.90 5.89
CA LEU A 55 14.71 3.26 7.16
C LEU A 55 16.13 3.79 6.95
N ASP A 56 16.53 4.77 7.76
CA ASP A 56 17.94 5.18 7.83
C ASP A 56 18.82 4.09 8.46
N GLU A 57 20.15 4.22 8.42
CA GLU A 57 21.05 3.15 8.87
C GLU A 57 21.08 2.90 10.37
N PRO A 58 20.80 3.88 11.28
CA PRO A 58 20.54 3.51 12.65
C PRO A 58 19.14 2.91 12.85
N ALA A 59 18.25 2.92 11.81
CA ALA A 59 16.85 2.54 11.89
C ALA A 59 16.06 3.32 12.97
N GLU A 60 16.34 4.60 13.07
CA GLU A 60 15.67 5.53 13.98
C GLU A 60 14.64 6.41 13.27
N ARG A 61 14.76 6.55 11.93
CA ARG A 61 13.90 7.39 11.11
C ARG A 61 13.42 6.65 9.87
N ILE A 62 12.22 7.03 9.43
CA ILE A 62 11.57 6.57 8.20
C ILE A 62 11.47 7.71 7.20
N LEU A 63 11.69 7.42 5.92
CA LEU A 63 11.47 8.35 4.84
C LEU A 63 9.99 8.32 4.47
N LEU A 64 9.32 9.47 4.55
CA LEU A 64 7.93 9.63 4.13
C LEU A 64 7.83 10.77 3.12
N ILE A 65 6.73 10.78 2.37
CA ILE A 65 6.37 11.84 1.44
C ILE A 65 5.12 12.55 1.94
N TRP A 66 5.10 13.89 1.85
CA TRP A 66 3.93 14.71 2.12
C TRP A 66 3.26 15.07 0.81
N ARG A 67 2.01 14.59 0.60
CA ARG A 67 1.28 14.86 -0.63
C ARG A 67 -0.20 15.10 -0.40
N HIS A 68 -0.82 15.81 -1.34
CA HIS A 68 -2.26 16.03 -1.36
C HIS A 68 -2.97 14.91 -2.13
N ARG A 69 -3.90 14.25 -1.48
CA ARG A 69 -4.78 13.26 -2.12
C ARG A 69 -6.13 13.91 -2.46
N PHE A 70 -6.31 14.30 -3.72
CA PHE A 70 -7.46 15.05 -4.22
C PHE A 70 -8.80 14.34 -3.95
N ILE A 71 -8.86 13.00 -3.97
CA ILE A 71 -10.08 12.23 -3.69
C ILE A 71 -10.58 12.48 -2.26
N LEU A 72 -9.67 12.68 -1.30
CA LEU A 72 -9.99 12.93 0.10
C LEU A 72 -9.95 14.42 0.45
N ASP A 73 -9.44 15.25 -0.47
CA ASP A 73 -9.12 16.66 -0.26
C ASP A 73 -8.28 16.89 1.00
N ARG A 74 -7.22 16.06 1.14
CA ARG A 74 -6.37 16.06 2.34
C ARG A 74 -4.90 15.92 2.01
N TRP A 75 -4.08 16.60 2.78
CA TRP A 75 -2.65 16.39 2.89
C TRP A 75 -2.37 15.27 3.88
N MET A 76 -1.43 14.37 3.56
CA MET A 76 -1.07 13.26 4.43
C MET A 76 0.35 12.75 4.16
N TRP A 77 0.91 12.11 5.18
CA TRP A 77 2.16 11.38 5.08
C TRP A 77 1.93 9.99 4.50
N GLU A 78 2.74 9.63 3.52
CA GLU A 78 2.68 8.32 2.87
C GLU A 78 4.06 7.70 2.72
N LEU A 79 4.10 6.37 2.63
CA LEU A 79 5.27 5.66 2.13
C LEU A 79 5.45 5.96 0.65
N PRO A 80 6.69 6.06 0.15
CA PRO A 80 6.93 6.06 -1.29
C PRO A 80 6.47 4.74 -1.91
N GLY A 81 5.87 4.83 -3.10
CA GLY A 81 5.42 3.66 -3.84
C GLY A 81 4.31 3.95 -4.84
N GLY A 82 4.15 3.03 -5.78
CA GLY A 82 3.21 3.12 -6.87
C GLY A 82 2.92 1.79 -7.53
N TYR A 83 2.37 1.83 -8.75
CA TYR A 83 2.00 0.64 -9.48
C TYR A 83 3.24 -0.14 -9.98
N ILE A 84 3.15 -1.47 -9.91
CA ILE A 84 4.08 -2.37 -10.58
C ILE A 84 3.65 -2.46 -12.04
N ASP A 85 4.53 -2.09 -12.96
CA ASP A 85 4.23 -2.11 -14.39
C ASP A 85 4.15 -3.57 -14.93
N PRO A 86 3.39 -3.81 -16.02
CA PRO A 86 3.28 -5.13 -16.59
C PRO A 86 4.64 -5.74 -16.95
N GLY A 87 4.99 -6.86 -16.30
CA GLY A 87 6.27 -7.55 -16.49
C GLY A 87 7.42 -7.01 -15.65
N GLU A 88 7.20 -5.97 -14.84
CA GLU A 88 8.18 -5.46 -13.88
C GLU A 88 8.24 -6.37 -12.64
N ASP A 89 9.42 -6.56 -12.09
CA ASP A 89 9.62 -7.23 -10.80
C ASP A 89 9.27 -6.26 -9.65
N GLY A 90 8.59 -6.75 -8.61
CA GLY A 90 8.13 -5.91 -7.51
C GLY A 90 9.25 -5.22 -6.73
N ILE A 91 10.44 -5.86 -6.59
CA ILE A 91 11.62 -5.22 -5.98
C ILE A 91 12.14 -4.08 -6.87
N ALA A 92 12.14 -4.29 -8.20
CA ALA A 92 12.54 -3.26 -9.15
C ALA A 92 11.58 -2.06 -9.11
N ALA A 93 10.27 -2.32 -9.09
CA ALA A 93 9.24 -1.29 -8.93
C ALA A 93 9.43 -0.52 -7.61
N ALA A 94 9.64 -1.21 -6.49
CA ALA A 94 9.90 -0.60 -5.19
C ALA A 94 11.11 0.34 -5.22
N ALA A 95 12.22 -0.08 -5.86
CA ALA A 95 13.41 0.76 -5.99
C ALA A 95 13.17 1.99 -6.86
N ARG A 96 12.50 1.81 -8.01
CA ARG A 96 12.16 2.87 -8.96
C ARG A 96 11.28 3.93 -8.31
N GLU A 97 10.18 3.52 -7.67
CA GLU A 97 9.23 4.41 -7.01
C GLU A 97 9.89 5.22 -5.88
N VAL A 98 10.74 4.58 -5.05
CA VAL A 98 11.49 5.32 -4.02
C VAL A 98 12.38 6.40 -4.66
N GLU A 99 13.12 6.06 -5.72
CA GLU A 99 13.99 7.03 -6.37
C GLU A 99 13.20 8.17 -7.04
N GLU A 100 12.12 7.84 -7.75
CA GLU A 100 11.27 8.80 -8.46
C GLU A 100 10.56 9.76 -7.50
N GLU A 101 9.92 9.24 -6.45
CA GLU A 101 9.12 10.06 -5.53
C GLU A 101 9.95 10.79 -4.47
N THR A 102 11.16 10.32 -4.17
CA THR A 102 11.94 10.88 -3.05
C THR A 102 13.30 11.47 -3.45
N GLY A 103 13.85 11.08 -4.59
CA GLY A 103 15.22 11.40 -4.96
C GLY A 103 16.27 10.60 -4.18
N TYR A 104 15.87 9.55 -3.45
CA TYR A 104 16.76 8.65 -2.73
C TYR A 104 16.79 7.28 -3.38
N ARG A 105 17.99 6.68 -3.50
CA ARG A 105 18.18 5.31 -3.96
C ARG A 105 18.40 4.38 -2.77
N PRO A 106 17.55 3.37 -2.57
CA PRO A 106 17.74 2.39 -1.50
C PRO A 106 19.03 1.58 -1.70
N ARG A 107 19.72 1.26 -0.60
CA ARG A 107 20.92 0.39 -0.63
C ARG A 107 20.56 -1.09 -0.62
N SER A 108 19.46 -1.45 0.01
CA SER A 108 18.92 -2.81 0.04
C SER A 108 17.41 -2.76 0.03
N ILE A 109 16.76 -3.74 -0.60
CA ILE A 109 15.32 -3.90 -0.55
C ILE A 109 15.02 -5.39 -0.35
N GLU A 110 14.13 -5.68 0.60
CA GLU A 110 13.64 -7.04 0.87
C GLU A 110 12.11 -7.04 1.02
N PRO A 111 11.41 -8.10 0.58
CA PRO A 111 9.96 -8.18 0.75
C PRO A 111 9.58 -8.41 2.21
N ILE A 112 8.50 -7.75 2.65
CA ILE A 112 7.90 -7.94 3.97
C ILE A 112 6.65 -8.82 3.86
N MET A 113 5.66 -8.37 3.10
CA MET A 113 4.37 -9.05 2.95
C MET A 113 3.60 -8.54 1.73
N THR A 114 2.57 -9.29 1.36
CA THR A 114 1.51 -8.82 0.45
C THR A 114 0.22 -8.70 1.23
N PHE A 115 -0.56 -7.64 1.00
CA PHE A 115 -1.86 -7.42 1.64
C PHE A 115 -2.87 -6.82 0.68
N GLN A 116 -4.16 -6.87 1.06
CA GLN A 116 -5.28 -6.29 0.31
C GLN A 116 -5.89 -5.15 1.14
N PRO A 117 -5.75 -3.87 0.74
CA PRO A 117 -6.28 -2.75 1.54
C PRO A 117 -7.81 -2.69 1.57
N MET A 118 -8.48 -3.23 0.56
CA MET A 118 -9.94 -3.19 0.43
C MET A 118 -10.53 -4.52 -0.04
N ALA A 119 -10.15 -5.64 0.59
CA ALA A 119 -10.53 -7.01 0.17
C ALA A 119 -12.04 -7.25 -0.03
N GLY A 120 -12.90 -6.41 0.54
CA GLY A 120 -14.36 -6.51 0.37
C GLY A 120 -14.92 -5.86 -0.90
N SER A 121 -14.14 -5.02 -1.60
CA SER A 121 -14.63 -4.23 -2.76
C SER A 121 -13.62 -4.11 -3.90
N ALA A 122 -12.35 -4.32 -3.63
CA ALA A 122 -11.29 -4.23 -4.63
C ALA A 122 -10.35 -5.43 -4.56
N ASP A 123 -9.88 -5.87 -5.72
CA ASP A 123 -8.69 -6.68 -5.89
C ASP A 123 -7.55 -5.73 -6.27
N SER A 124 -6.72 -5.40 -5.28
CA SER A 124 -5.65 -4.41 -5.37
C SER A 124 -4.51 -4.85 -4.46
N ALA A 125 -3.73 -5.84 -4.92
CA ALA A 125 -2.62 -6.35 -4.14
C ALA A 125 -1.58 -5.26 -3.88
N HIS A 126 -1.17 -5.10 -2.61
CA HIS A 126 -0.08 -4.23 -2.22
C HIS A 126 1.06 -5.10 -1.70
N GLU A 127 2.22 -4.95 -2.30
CA GLU A 127 3.46 -5.58 -1.89
C GLU A 127 4.25 -4.59 -1.03
N LEU A 128 4.52 -4.94 0.21
CA LEU A 128 5.28 -4.11 1.14
C LEU A 128 6.71 -4.58 1.21
N TYR A 129 7.63 -3.64 1.06
CA TYR A 129 9.07 -3.84 1.07
C TYR A 129 9.74 -3.07 2.21
N LEU A 130 10.90 -3.56 2.67
CA LEU A 130 11.78 -2.87 3.60
C LEU A 130 13.08 -2.51 2.89
N ALA A 131 13.45 -1.25 2.95
CA ALA A 131 14.75 -0.75 2.54
C ALA A 131 15.54 -0.27 3.75
N ARG A 132 16.82 -0.65 3.84
CA ARG A 132 17.73 -0.19 4.89
C ARG A 132 18.83 0.65 4.29
N GLY A 133 18.92 1.90 4.76
CA GLY A 133 19.81 2.90 4.18
C GLY A 133 19.39 3.33 2.78
N ALA A 134 19.51 4.59 2.51
CA ALA A 134 19.34 5.17 1.19
C ALA A 134 20.29 6.36 0.99
N GLU A 135 20.72 6.57 -0.23
CA GLU A 135 21.56 7.70 -0.59
C GLU A 135 20.78 8.67 -1.48
N ARG A 136 20.99 9.96 -1.26
CA ARG A 136 20.36 10.97 -2.11
C ARG A 136 21.08 11.02 -3.45
N VAL A 137 20.36 10.74 -4.54
CA VAL A 137 20.88 10.71 -5.90
C VAL A 137 20.34 11.84 -6.77
N GLY A 138 19.28 12.52 -6.31
CA GLY A 138 18.68 13.63 -7.06
C GLY A 138 17.62 14.39 -6.26
N ALA A 139 16.80 15.13 -6.99
CA ALA A 139 15.54 15.67 -6.51
C ALA A 139 14.43 14.68 -6.82
N PRO A 140 13.32 14.65 -6.03
CA PRO A 140 12.12 13.91 -6.43
C PRO A 140 11.62 14.42 -7.78
N LEU A 141 10.91 13.57 -8.52
CA LEU A 141 10.20 14.00 -9.72
C LEU A 141 9.19 15.09 -9.34
N ALA A 142 9.07 16.10 -10.21
CA ALA A 142 8.15 17.21 -9.98
C ALA A 142 6.70 16.69 -9.77
N ASP A 143 6.00 17.30 -8.83
CA ASP A 143 4.60 17.06 -8.48
C ASP A 143 4.28 15.73 -7.76
N GLU A 144 5.30 14.90 -7.44
CA GLU A 144 5.05 13.63 -6.72
C GLU A 144 4.98 13.81 -5.21
N ALA A 145 5.75 14.75 -4.64
CA ALA A 145 5.74 15.06 -3.22
C ALA A 145 6.05 16.54 -2.96
N GLU A 146 5.34 17.16 -2.01
CA GLU A 146 5.64 18.51 -1.54
C GLU A 146 6.84 18.52 -0.60
N GLU A 147 6.95 17.51 0.28
CA GLU A 147 8.05 17.34 1.23
C GLU A 147 8.48 15.87 1.29
N VAL A 148 9.77 15.65 1.53
CA VAL A 148 10.38 14.32 1.65
C VAL A 148 11.33 14.27 2.85
N PRO A 149 10.80 14.32 4.09
CA PRO A 149 11.62 14.29 5.31
C PRO A 149 11.94 12.88 5.78
N TRP A 150 13.00 12.76 6.56
CA TRP A 150 13.26 11.65 7.46
C TRP A 150 12.55 11.90 8.79
N ILE A 151 11.47 11.18 9.06
CA ILE A 151 10.65 11.34 10.26
C ILE A 151 11.13 10.35 11.34
N PRO A 152 11.33 10.79 12.60
CA PRO A 152 11.65 9.89 13.71
C PRO A 152 10.56 8.82 13.88
N LEU A 153 10.94 7.56 14.07
CA LEU A 153 9.97 6.49 14.31
C LEU A 153 9.10 6.75 15.55
N ALA A 154 9.65 7.45 16.54
CA ALA A 154 8.91 7.83 17.76
C ALA A 154 7.69 8.73 17.49
N ASP A 155 7.66 9.46 16.37
CA ASP A 155 6.56 10.36 16.02
C ASP A 155 5.40 9.64 15.31
N LEU A 156 5.64 8.46 14.75
CA LEU A 156 4.66 7.70 13.97
C LEU A 156 3.34 7.43 14.72
N PRO A 157 3.35 7.03 16.02
CA PRO A 157 2.10 6.82 16.75
C PRO A 157 1.24 8.09 16.81
N SER A 158 1.85 9.26 17.01
CA SER A 158 1.15 10.54 17.03
C SER A 158 0.59 10.92 15.66
N LEU A 159 1.37 10.72 14.59
CA LEU A 159 0.93 11.00 13.21
C LEU A 159 -0.26 10.13 12.79
N ILE A 160 -0.28 8.87 13.22
CA ILE A 160 -1.42 7.96 13.01
C ILE A 160 -2.63 8.44 13.84
N ALA A 161 -2.44 8.70 15.15
CA ALA A 161 -3.53 9.09 16.05
C ALA A 161 -4.19 10.42 15.65
N THR A 162 -3.42 11.36 15.09
CA THR A 162 -3.92 12.66 14.62
C THR A 162 -4.45 12.64 13.19
N GLY A 163 -4.38 11.49 12.51
CA GLY A 163 -4.88 11.33 11.14
C GLY A 163 -4.02 12.03 10.07
N GLN A 164 -2.76 12.30 10.37
CA GLN A 164 -1.77 12.74 9.38
C GLN A 164 -1.23 11.56 8.55
N ILE A 165 -1.28 10.35 9.09
CA ILE A 165 -1.10 9.07 8.38
C ILE A 165 -2.45 8.38 8.35
N LEU A 166 -3.04 8.19 7.16
CA LEU A 166 -4.37 7.62 6.96
C LEU A 166 -4.36 6.39 6.03
N GLY A 167 -3.42 6.33 5.10
CA GLY A 167 -3.34 5.26 4.11
C GLY A 167 -3.02 3.92 4.77
N ALA A 168 -3.77 2.85 4.42
CA ALA A 168 -3.58 1.51 4.99
C ALA A 168 -2.13 1.01 4.84
N ALA A 169 -1.53 1.19 3.66
CA ALA A 169 -0.15 0.78 3.39
C ALA A 169 0.84 1.48 4.33
N THR A 170 0.68 2.80 4.53
CA THR A 170 1.56 3.58 5.40
C THR A 170 1.37 3.20 6.86
N ILE A 171 0.14 2.95 7.32
CA ILE A 171 -0.13 2.48 8.69
C ILE A 171 0.54 1.12 8.92
N ILE A 172 0.38 0.16 8.00
CA ILE A 172 0.98 -1.17 8.11
C ILE A 172 2.51 -1.07 8.11
N GLY A 173 3.09 -0.28 7.20
CA GLY A 173 4.54 -0.09 7.13
C GLY A 173 5.11 0.62 8.36
N ALA A 174 4.42 1.66 8.87
CA ALA A 174 4.80 2.34 10.11
C ALA A 174 4.80 1.38 11.32
N GLN A 175 3.77 0.55 11.44
CA GLN A 175 3.71 -0.47 12.49
C GLN A 175 4.82 -1.50 12.35
N HIS A 176 5.12 -1.94 11.12
CA HIS A 176 6.25 -2.85 10.87
C HIS A 176 7.59 -2.21 11.28
N ALA A 177 7.82 -0.95 10.91
CA ALA A 177 9.04 -0.21 11.29
C ALA A 177 9.21 -0.11 12.81
N LEU A 178 8.13 0.22 13.53
CA LEU A 178 8.13 0.30 15.00
C LEU A 178 8.43 -1.05 15.65
N LEU A 179 7.85 -2.14 15.16
CA LEU A 179 8.12 -3.49 15.66
C LEU A 179 9.56 -3.93 15.40
N ALA A 180 10.08 -3.65 14.19
CA ALA A 180 11.46 -3.97 13.83
C ALA A 180 12.50 -3.19 14.65
N ALA A 181 12.17 -1.97 15.08
CA ALA A 181 13.01 -1.15 15.96
C ALA A 181 12.86 -1.49 17.44
N GLY A 182 12.01 -2.48 17.81
CA GLY A 182 11.73 -2.82 19.19
C GLY A 182 10.90 -1.79 19.96
N THR A 183 10.25 -0.88 19.23
CA THR A 183 9.39 0.16 19.80
C THR A 183 7.96 -0.35 19.86
N SER A 184 7.39 -0.53 21.04
CA SER A 184 5.98 -0.91 21.22
C SER A 184 5.09 0.33 21.09
N LEU A 185 4.01 0.22 20.35
CA LEU A 185 2.91 1.19 20.43
C LEU A 185 2.31 1.10 21.85
N ARG A 186 2.45 2.13 22.66
CA ARG A 186 1.80 2.24 23.98
C ARG A 186 0.50 2.99 23.85
#